data_eafd8e0979c9f2bd456a15f7ab4e24b4
#
_entry.id   eafd8e0979c9f2bd456a15f7ab4e24b4
#
_cell.length_a   1.000
_cell.length_b   1.000
_cell.length_c   1.000
_cell.angle_alpha   90.00
_cell.angle_beta   90.00
_cell.angle_gamma   90.00
#
_symmetry.space_group_name_H-M   'P 1'
#
loop_
_entity.id
_entity.type
_entity.pdbx_description
1 polymer ?
#
loop_
_entity_poly.entity_id
_entity_poly.type
_entity_poly.pdbx_seq_one_letter_code
_entity_poly.pdbx_strand_id
1 'polypeptide(L)'
;MADPGWPREPLIVAAQGGDEAAIAALMSGSHPHIQRFARSLCATPEDAEDSAQEALIILYRKIGTLRASAALASWMFRIVRNLCLRQAARALRGDDLARPAAIASAEDDVMQRLEAQRVAAAIAALPADQRRVLIMRDIQGCSGRMTADALGLSVPAMKSRLHRARATVRQLLETSQGEPHA
;
A
#
# COMPACT_ATOMS: atom_id res chain seq x y z
N MET A 1 22.52 -3.62 -9.13
CA MET A 1 21.58 -4.62 -9.73
C MET A 1 20.26 -3.88 -9.91
N ALA A 2 19.82 -3.64 -11.16
CA ALA A 2 18.56 -2.92 -11.40
C ALA A 2 17.42 -3.76 -10.84
N ASP A 3 16.58 -3.12 -10.01
CA ASP A 3 15.33 -3.71 -9.52
C ASP A 3 14.50 -4.11 -10.76
N PRO A 4 14.15 -5.38 -10.96
CA PRO A 4 13.31 -5.76 -12.08
C PRO A 4 11.96 -5.06 -11.87
N GLY A 5 11.74 -4.00 -12.64
CA GLY A 5 10.52 -3.20 -12.56
C GLY A 5 9.26 -4.07 -12.77
N TRP A 6 8.11 -3.53 -12.41
CA TRP A 6 6.82 -4.16 -12.67
C TRP A 6 6.72 -4.68 -14.10
N PRO A 7 5.93 -5.75 -14.34
CA PRO A 7 5.70 -6.29 -15.68
C PRO A 7 5.37 -5.20 -16.69
N ARG A 8 5.95 -5.31 -17.88
CA ARG A 8 5.81 -4.30 -18.93
C ARG A 8 4.41 -4.31 -19.53
N GLU A 9 3.99 -3.19 -20.06
CA GLU A 9 2.66 -2.98 -20.64
C GLU A 9 2.22 -4.06 -21.65
N PRO A 10 3.05 -4.52 -22.62
CA PRO A 10 2.64 -5.56 -23.55
C PRO A 10 2.21 -6.86 -22.87
N LEU A 11 2.91 -7.25 -21.80
CA LEU A 11 2.57 -8.44 -21.02
C LEU A 11 1.23 -8.27 -20.27
N ILE A 12 1.00 -7.07 -19.72
CA ILE A 12 -0.25 -6.76 -19.03
C ILE A 12 -1.42 -6.79 -19.99
N VAL A 13 -1.27 -6.21 -21.17
CA VAL A 13 -2.31 -6.19 -22.22
C VAL A 13 -2.63 -7.59 -22.71
N ALA A 14 -1.63 -8.43 -22.95
CA ALA A 14 -1.84 -9.83 -23.33
C ALA A 14 -2.59 -10.61 -22.24
N ALA A 15 -2.21 -10.43 -20.97
CA ALA A 15 -2.90 -11.04 -19.84
C ALA A 15 -4.35 -10.55 -19.68
N GLN A 16 -4.62 -9.27 -19.95
CA GLN A 16 -5.98 -8.72 -19.98
C GLN A 16 -6.84 -9.35 -21.08
N GLY A 17 -6.21 -9.72 -22.22
CA GLY A 17 -6.85 -10.45 -23.31
C GLY A 17 -7.11 -11.93 -23.05
N GLY A 18 -6.68 -12.46 -21.90
CA GLY A 18 -6.89 -13.85 -21.50
C GLY A 18 -5.80 -14.82 -21.98
N ASP A 19 -4.65 -14.34 -22.42
CA ASP A 19 -3.50 -15.19 -22.76
C ASP A 19 -2.96 -15.86 -21.50
N GLU A 20 -3.08 -17.19 -21.40
CA GLU A 20 -2.71 -17.97 -20.22
C GLU A 20 -1.20 -17.88 -19.92
N ALA A 21 -0.35 -17.87 -20.95
CA ALA A 21 1.10 -17.75 -20.78
C ALA A 21 1.47 -16.35 -20.25
N ALA A 22 0.79 -15.31 -20.79
CA ALA A 22 0.97 -13.95 -20.31
C ALA A 22 0.46 -13.77 -18.88
N ILE A 23 -0.66 -14.40 -18.50
CA ILE A 23 -1.17 -14.41 -17.11
C ILE A 23 -0.15 -15.06 -16.18
N ALA A 24 0.38 -16.22 -16.51
CA ALA A 24 1.38 -16.92 -15.71
C ALA A 24 2.67 -16.08 -15.54
N ALA A 25 3.16 -15.47 -16.61
CA ALA A 25 4.33 -14.59 -16.58
C ALA A 25 4.06 -13.32 -15.77
N LEU A 26 2.85 -12.74 -15.88
CA LEU A 26 2.43 -11.58 -15.11
C LEU A 26 2.38 -11.91 -13.60
N MET A 27 1.84 -13.05 -13.23
CA MET A 27 1.77 -13.53 -11.85
C MET A 27 3.18 -13.67 -11.27
N SER A 28 4.06 -14.40 -11.97
CA SER A 28 5.46 -14.60 -11.57
C SER A 28 6.22 -13.28 -11.43
N GLY A 29 6.08 -12.38 -12.40
CA GLY A 29 6.76 -11.08 -12.38
C GLY A 29 6.22 -10.12 -11.33
N SER A 30 4.94 -10.22 -10.97
CA SER A 30 4.31 -9.37 -9.94
C SER A 30 4.56 -9.87 -8.52
N HIS A 31 4.78 -11.15 -8.32
CA HIS A 31 4.92 -11.78 -7.00
C HIS A 31 5.95 -11.10 -6.08
N PRO A 32 7.21 -10.86 -6.50
CA PRO A 32 8.22 -10.24 -5.63
C PRO A 32 7.83 -8.81 -5.19
N HIS A 33 7.15 -8.06 -6.06
CA HIS A 33 6.69 -6.71 -5.74
C HIS A 33 5.52 -6.74 -4.76
N ILE A 34 4.57 -7.65 -4.96
CA ILE A 34 3.43 -7.86 -4.07
C ILE A 34 3.90 -8.29 -2.69
N GLN A 35 4.85 -9.23 -2.61
CA GLN A 35 5.44 -9.69 -1.36
C GLN A 35 6.16 -8.56 -0.60
N ARG A 36 6.94 -7.73 -1.31
CA ARG A 36 7.61 -6.58 -0.72
C ARG A 36 6.60 -5.58 -0.16
N PHE A 37 5.52 -5.30 -0.89
CA PHE A 37 4.44 -4.45 -0.40
C PHE A 37 3.76 -5.02 0.84
N ALA A 38 3.43 -6.30 0.84
CA ALA A 38 2.81 -6.95 1.97
C ALA A 38 3.69 -6.89 3.22
N ARG A 39 4.98 -7.18 3.09
CA ARG A 39 5.95 -7.09 4.20
C ARG A 39 6.11 -5.68 4.77
N SER A 40 5.92 -4.64 3.94
CA SER A 40 5.98 -3.25 4.41
C SER A 40 4.69 -2.72 5.02
N LEU A 41 3.58 -3.46 4.91
CA LEU A 41 2.24 -2.98 5.28
C LEU A 41 1.55 -3.83 6.33
N CYS A 42 1.81 -5.13 6.38
CA CYS A 42 1.20 -6.05 7.33
C CYS A 42 2.00 -6.08 8.64
N ALA A 43 1.31 -6.46 9.73
CA ALA A 43 1.88 -6.44 11.07
C ALA A 43 2.83 -7.62 11.33
N THR A 44 2.59 -8.78 10.68
CA THR A 44 3.39 -9.99 10.85
C THR A 44 3.86 -10.53 9.49
N PRO A 45 4.96 -11.28 9.45
CA PRO A 45 5.42 -11.96 8.22
C PRO A 45 4.37 -12.93 7.65
N GLU A 46 3.65 -13.63 8.50
CA GLU A 46 2.60 -14.57 8.12
C GLU A 46 1.42 -13.85 7.47
N ASP A 47 0.97 -12.73 8.06
CA ASP A 47 -0.07 -11.89 7.46
C ASP A 47 0.38 -11.32 6.11
N ALA A 48 1.66 -10.98 5.99
CA ALA A 48 2.23 -10.51 4.74
C ALA A 48 2.20 -11.58 3.65
N GLU A 49 2.53 -12.83 3.99
CA GLU A 49 2.50 -13.94 3.05
C GLU A 49 1.07 -14.28 2.61
N ASP A 50 0.14 -14.39 3.55
CA ASP A 50 -1.28 -14.62 3.27
C ASP A 50 -1.87 -13.50 2.40
N SER A 51 -1.58 -12.24 2.74
CA SER A 51 -2.02 -11.09 1.94
C SER A 51 -1.42 -11.10 0.54
N ALA A 52 -0.16 -11.49 0.38
CA ALA A 52 0.47 -11.57 -0.92
C ALA A 52 -0.16 -12.67 -1.79
N GLN A 53 -0.44 -13.84 -1.22
CA GLN A 53 -1.12 -14.94 -1.91
C GLN A 53 -2.56 -14.54 -2.32
N GLU A 54 -3.34 -13.96 -1.41
CA GLU A 54 -4.69 -13.50 -1.71
C GLU A 54 -4.68 -12.41 -2.80
N ALA A 55 -3.71 -11.49 -2.75
CA ALA A 55 -3.56 -10.46 -3.78
C ALA A 55 -3.27 -11.03 -5.16
N LEU A 56 -2.44 -12.09 -5.25
CA LEU A 56 -2.19 -12.80 -6.51
C LEU A 56 -3.44 -13.49 -7.04
N ILE A 57 -4.24 -14.12 -6.18
CA ILE A 57 -5.53 -14.72 -6.57
C ILE A 57 -6.47 -13.64 -7.14
N ILE A 58 -6.50 -12.46 -6.51
CA ILE A 58 -7.31 -11.34 -6.99
C ILE A 58 -6.77 -10.83 -8.35
N LEU A 59 -5.45 -10.75 -8.53
CA LEU A 59 -4.81 -10.40 -9.80
C LEU A 59 -5.27 -11.36 -10.89
N TYR A 60 -5.11 -12.66 -10.69
CA TYR A 60 -5.53 -13.70 -11.63
C TYR A 60 -7.00 -13.56 -12.04
N ARG A 61 -7.88 -13.41 -11.05
CA ARG A 61 -9.34 -13.36 -11.30
C ARG A 61 -9.81 -12.07 -11.94
N LYS A 62 -9.07 -10.96 -11.75
CA LYS A 62 -9.56 -9.62 -12.09
C LYS A 62 -8.69 -8.85 -13.08
N ILE A 63 -7.64 -9.47 -13.62
CA ILE A 63 -6.74 -8.77 -14.56
C ILE A 63 -7.49 -8.23 -15.79
N GLY A 64 -8.45 -8.97 -16.33
CA GLY A 64 -9.28 -8.53 -17.43
C GLY A 64 -10.18 -7.32 -17.15
N THR A 65 -10.39 -6.97 -15.86
CA THR A 65 -11.17 -5.79 -15.45
C THR A 65 -10.33 -4.53 -15.27
N LEU A 66 -9.01 -4.63 -15.33
CA LEU A 66 -8.11 -3.50 -15.19
C LEU A 66 -8.21 -2.63 -16.46
N ARG A 67 -8.62 -1.37 -16.31
CA ARG A 67 -8.87 -0.47 -17.45
C ARG A 67 -7.61 0.12 -18.07
N ALA A 68 -6.53 0.22 -17.30
CA ALA A 68 -5.28 0.83 -17.74
C ALA A 68 -4.10 0.00 -17.22
N SER A 69 -3.27 -0.48 -18.15
CA SER A 69 -2.05 -1.24 -17.84
C SER A 69 -1.12 -0.51 -16.87
N ALA A 70 -0.93 0.79 -17.06
CA ALA A 70 -0.13 1.65 -16.19
C ALA A 70 -0.65 1.74 -14.74
N ALA A 71 -1.89 1.33 -14.48
CA ALA A 71 -2.46 1.35 -13.13
C ALA A 71 -2.19 0.09 -12.32
N LEU A 72 -1.56 -0.95 -12.90
CA LEU A 72 -1.37 -2.26 -12.26
C LEU A 72 -0.70 -2.13 -10.87
N ALA A 73 0.43 -1.45 -10.78
CA ALA A 73 1.18 -1.32 -9.54
C ALA A 73 0.34 -0.63 -8.44
N SER A 74 -0.31 0.49 -8.76
CA SER A 74 -1.15 1.22 -7.80
C SER A 74 -2.43 0.46 -7.42
N TRP A 75 -2.96 -0.34 -8.35
CA TRP A 75 -4.10 -1.21 -8.10
C TRP A 75 -3.73 -2.36 -7.16
N MET A 76 -2.61 -3.04 -7.40
CA MET A 76 -2.08 -4.09 -6.53
C MET A 76 -1.71 -3.58 -5.15
N PHE A 77 -1.03 -2.43 -5.06
CA PHE A 77 -0.73 -1.79 -3.78
C PHE A 77 -2.00 -1.56 -2.94
N ARG A 78 -3.08 -1.09 -3.57
CA ARG A 78 -4.36 -0.87 -2.90
C ARG A 78 -5.00 -2.18 -2.42
N ILE A 79 -4.89 -3.27 -3.21
CA ILE A 79 -5.38 -4.59 -2.82
C ILE A 79 -4.63 -5.08 -1.59
N VAL A 80 -3.31 -5.13 -1.64
CA VAL A 80 -2.44 -5.60 -0.54
C VAL A 80 -2.72 -4.80 0.73
N ARG A 81 -2.75 -3.48 0.64
CA ARG A 81 -3.06 -2.63 1.78
C ARG A 81 -4.41 -2.94 2.43
N ASN A 82 -5.45 -3.14 1.61
CA ASN A 82 -6.78 -3.47 2.12
C ASN A 82 -6.82 -4.85 2.78
N LEU A 83 -6.03 -5.80 2.29
CA LEU A 83 -5.88 -7.12 2.88
C LEU A 83 -5.20 -7.03 4.26
N CYS A 84 -4.05 -6.35 4.35
CA CYS A 84 -3.35 -6.14 5.62
C CYS A 84 -4.22 -5.40 6.67
N LEU A 85 -4.96 -4.36 6.25
CA LEU A 85 -5.87 -3.65 7.15
C LEU A 85 -7.02 -4.53 7.65
N ARG A 86 -7.53 -5.43 6.82
CA ARG A 86 -8.56 -6.40 7.24
C ARG A 86 -8.03 -7.41 8.25
N GLN A 87 -6.81 -7.89 8.06
CA GLN A 87 -6.16 -8.80 9.00
C GLN A 87 -5.90 -8.10 10.34
N ALA A 88 -5.32 -6.91 10.33
CA ALA A 88 -5.14 -6.11 11.54
C ALA A 88 -6.45 -5.85 12.29
N ALA A 89 -7.54 -5.57 11.57
CA ALA A 89 -8.86 -5.37 12.16
C ALA A 89 -9.47 -6.66 12.73
N ARG A 90 -9.15 -7.84 12.19
CA ARG A 90 -9.54 -9.14 12.75
C ARG A 90 -8.77 -9.45 14.02
N ALA A 91 -7.46 -9.26 14.03
CA ALA A 91 -6.61 -9.43 15.21
C ALA A 91 -7.08 -8.56 16.39
N LEU A 92 -7.44 -7.29 16.13
CA LEU A 92 -7.96 -6.39 17.15
C LEU A 92 -9.33 -6.80 17.71
N ARG A 93 -10.13 -7.56 16.97
CA ARG A 93 -11.43 -8.08 17.44
C ARG A 93 -11.35 -9.41 18.16
N GLY A 94 -10.16 -9.98 18.29
CA GLY A 94 -9.95 -11.27 18.94
C GLY A 94 -10.44 -12.48 18.14
N ASP A 95 -10.74 -12.32 16.86
CA ASP A 95 -11.18 -13.41 15.96
C ASP A 95 -10.03 -14.37 15.58
N ASP A 96 -8.80 -14.04 15.93
CA ASP A 96 -7.59 -14.86 15.71
C ASP A 96 -7.09 -15.44 17.05
N LEU A 97 -7.78 -16.43 17.57
CA LEU A 97 -7.40 -17.15 18.80
C LEU A 97 -6.25 -18.13 18.64
N ALA A 98 -5.35 -18.01 17.67
CA ALA A 98 -4.13 -18.84 17.63
C ALA A 98 -3.11 -18.37 16.59
N ARG A 99 -2.49 -17.22 16.78
CA ARG A 99 -1.21 -16.98 16.08
C ARG A 99 -0.19 -16.47 17.11
N PRO A 100 0.85 -17.27 17.41
CA PRO A 100 1.99 -16.74 18.14
C PRO A 100 2.58 -15.60 17.30
N ALA A 101 2.72 -14.44 17.91
CA ALA A 101 3.48 -13.35 17.31
C ALA A 101 4.86 -13.91 16.95
N ALA A 102 5.19 -13.95 15.66
CA ALA A 102 6.55 -14.24 15.24
C ALA A 102 7.46 -13.23 15.94
N ILE A 103 8.47 -13.74 16.63
CA ILE A 103 9.46 -12.93 17.35
C ILE A 103 10.28 -12.22 16.25
N ALA A 104 9.83 -11.04 15.84
CA ALA A 104 10.68 -10.10 15.12
C ALA A 104 11.87 -9.80 16.02
N SER A 105 13.09 -9.74 15.48
CA SER A 105 14.24 -9.42 16.30
C SER A 105 13.99 -8.05 16.97
N ALA A 106 14.38 -7.90 18.22
CA ALA A 106 14.11 -6.68 18.99
C ALA A 106 14.68 -5.41 18.31
N GLU A 107 15.71 -5.57 17.48
CA GLU A 107 16.33 -4.49 16.72
C GLU A 107 15.48 -4.05 15.53
N ASP A 108 14.90 -5.00 14.78
CA ASP A 108 14.00 -4.69 13.66
C ASP A 108 12.71 -4.01 14.15
N ASP A 109 12.21 -4.40 15.31
CA ASP A 109 11.01 -3.82 15.93
C ASP A 109 11.25 -2.37 16.38
N VAL A 110 12.43 -2.04 16.90
CA VAL A 110 12.79 -0.67 17.30
C VAL A 110 12.92 0.25 16.08
N MET A 111 13.58 -0.21 15.00
CA MET A 111 13.70 0.56 13.76
C MET A 111 12.34 0.83 13.11
N GLN A 112 11.49 -0.18 13.01
CA GLN A 112 10.13 -0.02 12.49
C GLN A 112 9.28 0.94 13.32
N ARG A 113 9.41 0.91 14.64
CA ARG A 113 8.71 1.85 15.53
C ARG A 113 9.19 3.29 15.34
N LEU A 114 10.49 3.49 15.19
CA LEU A 114 11.06 4.82 14.91
C LEU A 114 10.60 5.37 13.55
N GLU A 115 10.59 4.55 12.52
CA GLU A 115 10.05 4.94 11.21
C GLU A 115 8.56 5.26 11.28
N ALA A 116 7.77 4.43 11.95
CA ALA A 116 6.34 4.68 12.15
C ALA A 116 6.09 5.98 12.91
N GLN A 117 6.89 6.29 13.94
CA GLN A 117 6.80 7.55 14.68
C GLN A 117 7.15 8.76 13.81
N ARG A 118 8.19 8.67 12.96
CA ARG A 118 8.56 9.73 12.02
C ARG A 118 7.43 10.01 11.03
N VAL A 119 6.86 8.97 10.44
CA VAL A 119 5.72 9.08 9.53
C VAL A 119 4.50 9.69 10.23
N ALA A 120 4.19 9.25 11.44
CA ALA A 120 3.09 9.79 12.24
C ALA A 120 3.30 11.28 12.56
N ALA A 121 4.52 11.68 12.92
CA ALA A 121 4.88 13.07 13.17
C ALA A 121 4.75 13.93 11.90
N ALA A 122 5.23 13.45 10.75
CA ALA A 122 5.09 14.14 9.48
C ALA A 122 3.62 14.33 9.08
N ILE A 123 2.77 13.33 9.31
CA ILE A 123 1.32 13.43 9.07
C ILE A 123 0.67 14.42 10.06
N ALA A 124 1.08 14.41 11.31
CA ALA A 124 0.57 15.34 12.32
C ALA A 124 0.93 16.80 12.03
N ALA A 125 2.05 17.05 11.38
CA ALA A 125 2.50 18.38 10.98
C ALA A 125 1.74 18.97 9.77
N LEU A 126 0.95 18.17 9.06
CA LEU A 126 0.16 18.65 7.93
C LEU A 126 -0.96 19.61 8.37
N PRO A 127 -1.32 20.61 7.54
CA PRO A 127 -2.55 21.36 7.70
C PRO A 127 -3.76 20.42 7.82
N ALA A 128 -4.72 20.77 8.66
CA ALA A 128 -5.84 19.88 9.03
C ALA A 128 -6.66 19.38 7.83
N ASP A 129 -6.83 20.21 6.80
CA ASP A 129 -7.56 19.85 5.58
C ASP A 129 -6.78 18.85 4.70
N GLN A 130 -5.47 18.99 4.63
CA GLN A 130 -4.58 18.07 3.90
C GLN A 130 -4.45 16.74 4.65
N ARG A 131 -4.30 16.79 5.97
CA ARG A 131 -4.20 15.61 6.84
C ARG A 131 -5.45 14.74 6.74
N ARG A 132 -6.66 15.33 6.79
CA ARG A 132 -7.93 14.60 6.66
C ARG A 132 -8.02 13.86 5.33
N VAL A 133 -7.69 14.53 4.23
CA VAL A 133 -7.71 13.91 2.90
C VAL A 133 -6.71 12.76 2.82
N LEU A 134 -5.49 12.94 3.34
CA LEU A 134 -4.45 11.91 3.33
C LEU A 134 -4.89 10.69 4.15
N ILE A 135 -5.38 10.90 5.39
CA ILE A 135 -5.84 9.81 6.25
C ILE A 135 -6.96 9.03 5.58
N MET A 136 -7.98 9.69 5.07
CA MET A 136 -9.11 9.01 4.42
C MET A 136 -8.70 8.24 3.17
N ARG A 137 -7.82 8.83 2.34
CA ARG A 137 -7.41 8.22 1.07
C ARG A 137 -6.36 7.13 1.24
N ASP A 138 -5.31 7.40 2.00
CA ASP A 138 -4.10 6.58 2.03
C ASP A 138 -4.06 5.64 3.24
N ILE A 139 -4.67 6.02 4.36
CA ILE A 139 -4.73 5.17 5.56
C ILE A 139 -6.03 4.37 5.62
N GLN A 140 -7.19 5.04 5.53
CA GLN A 140 -8.50 4.38 5.63
C GLN A 140 -8.98 3.74 4.32
N GLY A 141 -8.35 4.04 3.19
CA GLY A 141 -8.67 3.44 1.91
C GLY A 141 -9.96 3.90 1.25
N CYS A 142 -10.54 4.98 1.71
CA CYS A 142 -11.74 5.54 1.10
C CYS A 142 -11.54 5.84 -0.38
N SER A 143 -12.57 5.66 -1.22
CA SER A 143 -12.49 6.06 -2.62
C SER A 143 -12.36 7.59 -2.74
N GLY A 144 -11.83 8.08 -3.88
CA GLY A 144 -11.74 9.52 -4.10
C GLY A 144 -13.08 10.24 -4.03
N ARG A 145 -14.13 9.58 -4.51
CA ARG A 145 -15.50 10.11 -4.46
C ARG A 145 -16.01 10.18 -3.02
N MET A 146 -15.91 9.07 -2.27
CA MET A 146 -16.29 9.06 -0.85
C MET A 146 -15.54 10.11 -0.03
N THR A 147 -14.24 10.28 -0.27
CA THR A 147 -13.45 11.29 0.44
C THR A 147 -13.88 12.70 0.09
N ALA A 148 -14.14 12.98 -1.18
CA ALA A 148 -14.62 14.29 -1.63
C ALA A 148 -15.99 14.60 -1.02
N ASP A 149 -16.94 13.68 -1.09
CA ASP A 149 -18.29 13.81 -0.56
C ASP A 149 -18.27 14.03 0.98
N ALA A 150 -17.49 13.20 1.71
CA ALA A 150 -17.40 13.30 3.16
C ALA A 150 -16.74 14.61 3.66
N LEU A 151 -15.91 15.24 2.84
CA LEU A 151 -15.22 16.49 3.18
C LEU A 151 -15.85 17.72 2.53
N GLY A 152 -16.96 17.59 1.82
CA GLY A 152 -17.63 18.69 1.11
C GLY A 152 -16.76 19.29 0.00
N LEU A 153 -15.97 18.47 -0.69
CA LEU A 153 -15.03 18.89 -1.72
C LEU A 153 -15.45 18.38 -3.10
N SER A 154 -15.06 19.10 -4.14
CA SER A 154 -15.05 18.52 -5.48
C SER A 154 -13.91 17.48 -5.59
N VAL A 155 -14.08 16.48 -6.45
CA VAL A 155 -13.04 15.45 -6.70
C VAL A 155 -11.70 16.07 -7.15
N PRO A 156 -11.67 17.08 -8.04
CA PRO A 156 -10.44 17.79 -8.38
C PRO A 156 -9.78 18.48 -7.18
N ALA A 157 -10.56 19.17 -6.33
CA ALA A 157 -10.05 19.83 -5.14
C ALA A 157 -9.46 18.83 -4.14
N MET A 158 -10.14 17.70 -3.93
CA MET A 158 -9.64 16.61 -3.10
C MET A 158 -8.32 16.06 -3.65
N LYS A 159 -8.22 15.80 -4.96
CA LYS A 159 -6.98 15.33 -5.59
C LYS A 159 -5.82 16.30 -5.41
N SER A 160 -6.08 17.61 -5.59
CA SER A 160 -5.08 18.66 -5.39
C SER A 160 -4.57 18.71 -3.94
N ARG A 161 -5.48 18.60 -2.95
CA ARG A 161 -5.10 18.56 -1.53
C ARG A 161 -4.30 17.31 -1.20
N LEU A 162 -4.70 16.15 -1.71
CA LEU A 162 -3.97 14.90 -1.53
C LEU A 162 -2.56 14.98 -2.10
N HIS A 163 -2.42 15.55 -3.30
CA HIS A 163 -1.11 15.73 -3.94
C HIS A 163 -0.18 16.59 -3.07
N ARG A 164 -0.68 17.73 -2.58
CA ARG A 164 0.08 18.60 -1.67
C ARG A 164 0.43 17.91 -0.36
N ALA A 165 -0.52 17.20 0.24
CA ALA A 165 -0.28 16.45 1.48
C ALA A 165 0.86 15.44 1.32
N ARG A 166 0.85 14.66 0.24
CA ARG A 166 1.89 13.68 -0.05
C ARG A 166 3.25 14.33 -0.30
N ALA A 167 3.28 15.47 -1.00
CA ALA A 167 4.51 16.21 -1.24
C ALA A 167 5.12 16.73 0.07
N THR A 168 4.29 17.31 0.94
CA THR A 168 4.74 17.82 2.25
C THR A 168 5.25 16.69 3.15
N VAL A 169 4.53 15.53 3.23
CA VAL A 169 5.01 14.39 4.02
C VAL A 169 6.37 13.91 3.51
N ARG A 170 6.54 13.78 2.19
CA ARG A 170 7.82 13.36 1.61
C ARG A 170 8.94 14.31 2.01
N GLN A 171 8.72 15.63 1.86
CA GLN A 171 9.69 16.65 2.22
C GLN A 171 10.08 16.59 3.70
N LEU A 172 9.11 16.42 4.61
CA LEU A 172 9.35 16.30 6.03
C LEU A 172 10.18 15.05 6.39
N LEU A 173 9.91 13.93 5.71
CA LEU A 173 10.65 12.69 5.91
C LEU A 173 12.10 12.79 5.38
N GLU A 174 12.30 13.44 4.23
CA GLU A 174 13.65 13.70 3.67
C GLU A 174 14.47 14.62 4.58
N THR A 175 13.86 15.67 5.12
CA THR A 175 14.53 16.60 6.05
C THR A 175 14.92 15.91 7.36
N SER A 176 14.09 14.98 7.86
CA SER A 176 14.39 14.21 9.08
C SER A 176 15.52 13.20 8.91
N GLN A 177 15.91 12.87 7.68
CA GLN A 177 17.04 11.97 7.41
C GLN A 177 18.37 12.72 7.31
N GLY A 178 18.33 14.05 7.20
CA GLY A 178 19.51 14.91 7.00
C GLY A 178 20.11 15.50 8.28
N GLU A 179 19.55 15.28 9.46
CA GLU A 179 20.16 15.72 10.70
C GLU A 179 21.14 14.65 11.23
N PRO A 180 22.46 14.88 11.14
CA PRO A 180 23.41 14.01 11.81
C PRO A 180 23.23 14.17 13.32
N HIS A 181 23.13 13.06 14.03
CA HIS A 181 23.22 13.05 15.48
C HIS A 181 24.53 13.72 15.91
N ALA A 182 24.42 14.91 16.50
CA ALA A 182 25.50 15.56 17.24
C ALA A 182 25.58 14.96 18.64
#